data_ce0bb29729e727ed4a84fc4ed74b761a
#
_entry.id   ce0bb29729e727ed4a84fc4ed74b761a
#
_cell.length_a   1.000
_cell.length_b   1.000
_cell.length_c   1.000
_cell.angle_alpha   90.00
_cell.angle_beta   90.00
_cell.angle_gamma   90.00
#
_symmetry.space_group_name_H-M   'P 1'
#
loop_
_entity.id
_entity.type
_entity.pdbx_description
1 polymer ?
#
loop_
_entity_poly.entity_id
_entity_poly.type
_entity_poly.pdbx_seq_one_letter_code
_entity_poly.pdbx_strand_id
1 'polypeptide(L)' 'MFEIYRSKQNQHHYVAIRQDDDRENPKGIRASQNLAFLTRVADDGEPRIAFDPEEAKSRIERDGFYAFTVTIEIREHAEG' A
#
# COMPACT_ATOMS: atom_id res chain seq x y z
N MET A 1 9.93 -0.22 7.65
CA MET A 1 8.60 0.39 7.67
C MET A 1 8.11 0.56 6.25
N PHE A 2 6.83 0.32 6.02
CA PHE A 2 6.23 0.47 4.71
C PHE A 2 5.45 1.75 4.64
N GLU A 3 5.46 2.39 3.48
CA GLU A 3 4.58 3.52 3.20
C GLU A 3 3.50 3.03 2.26
N ILE A 4 2.25 3.31 2.59
CA ILE A 4 1.12 2.84 1.81
C ILE A 4 0.50 4.05 1.10
N TYR A 5 0.30 3.90 -0.19
CA TYR A 5 -0.31 4.94 -1.02
C TYR A 5 -1.61 4.40 -1.62
N ARG A 6 -2.55 5.26 -1.86
CA ARG A 6 -3.82 4.89 -2.46
C ARG A 6 -3.99 5.63 -3.78
N SER A 7 -4.55 4.94 -4.76
CA SER A 7 -4.81 5.55 -6.06
C SER A 7 -5.90 6.61 -5.93
N LYS A 8 -5.67 7.76 -6.54
CA LYS A 8 -6.69 8.81 -6.55
C LYS A 8 -7.79 8.50 -7.51
N GLN A 9 -7.54 7.61 -8.48
CA GLN A 9 -8.56 7.27 -9.47
C GLN A 9 -9.37 6.06 -9.05
N ASN A 10 -8.81 5.19 -8.22
CA ASN A 10 -9.52 3.99 -7.79
C ASN A 10 -9.20 3.76 -6.32
N GLN A 11 -10.17 4.04 -5.48
CA GLN A 11 -9.93 4.00 -4.04
C GLN A 11 -9.72 2.59 -3.50
N HIS A 12 -9.84 1.57 -4.33
CA HIS A 12 -9.56 0.21 -3.90
C HIS A 12 -8.14 -0.23 -4.24
N HIS A 13 -7.40 0.56 -5.00
CA HIS A 13 -6.05 0.21 -5.40
C HIS A 13 -5.03 0.89 -4.51
N TYR A 14 -4.10 0.10 -3.99
CA TYR A 14 -3.08 0.57 -3.07
C TYR A 14 -1.71 0.12 -3.53
N VAL A 15 -0.69 0.85 -3.12
CA VAL A 15 0.69 0.50 -3.41
C VAL A 15 1.50 0.68 -2.14
N ALA A 16 2.32 -0.30 -1.83
CA ALA A 16 3.23 -0.23 -0.68
C ALA A 16 4.65 -0.18 -1.16
N ILE A 17 5.47 0.65 -0.50
CA ILE A 17 6.90 0.72 -0.75
C ILE A 17 7.60 0.77 0.60
N ARG A 18 8.90 0.51 0.59
CA ARG A 18 9.68 0.66 1.81
C ARG A 18 10.07 2.11 1.96
N GLN A 19 10.05 2.58 3.19
CA GLN A 19 10.27 3.98 3.48
C GLN A 19 11.66 4.44 3.05
N ASP A 20 12.66 3.57 3.19
CA ASP A 20 14.03 3.94 2.89
C ASP A 20 14.52 3.43 1.54
N ASP A 21 13.62 2.98 0.68
CA ASP A 21 14.01 2.46 -0.62
C ASP A 21 14.09 3.62 -1.61
N ASP A 22 15.27 3.84 -2.18
CA ASP A 22 15.47 4.94 -3.09
C ASP A 22 15.68 4.48 -4.52
N ARG A 23 15.27 3.26 -4.84
CA ARG A 23 15.32 2.78 -6.20
C ARG A 23 14.33 3.53 -7.08
N GLU A 24 14.42 3.27 -8.37
CA GLU A 24 13.60 3.99 -9.35
C GLU A 24 12.10 3.86 -9.11
N ASN A 25 11.64 2.64 -8.89
CA ASN A 25 10.20 2.42 -8.74
C ASN A 25 9.62 3.09 -7.49
N PRO A 26 10.23 2.93 -6.31
CA PRO A 26 9.71 3.65 -5.15
C PRO A 26 9.76 5.16 -5.30
N LYS A 27 10.81 5.68 -5.96
CA LYS A 27 10.89 7.12 -6.19
C LYS A 27 9.75 7.59 -7.08
N GLY A 28 9.44 6.83 -8.12
CA GLY A 28 8.34 7.17 -9.00
C GLY A 28 7.01 7.17 -8.28
N ILE A 29 6.82 6.21 -7.38
CA ILE A 29 5.58 6.13 -6.62
C ILE A 29 5.43 7.34 -5.70
N ARG A 30 6.50 7.74 -5.02
CA ARG A 30 6.43 8.89 -4.14
C ARG A 30 6.14 10.17 -4.91
N ALA A 31 6.64 10.27 -6.14
CA ALA A 31 6.45 11.45 -6.94
C ALA A 31 5.17 11.43 -7.76
N SER A 32 4.42 10.34 -7.73
CA SER A 32 3.26 10.22 -8.59
C SER A 32 2.14 11.14 -8.15
N GLN A 33 1.55 11.83 -9.10
CA GLN A 33 0.40 12.69 -8.81
C GLN A 33 -0.89 11.90 -8.77
N ASN A 34 -0.84 10.63 -9.16
CA ASN A 34 -2.02 9.78 -9.17
C ASN A 34 -2.16 8.98 -7.89
N LEU A 35 -1.21 9.11 -6.98
CA LEU A 35 -1.21 8.37 -5.72
C LEU A 35 -1.15 9.35 -4.57
N ALA A 36 -1.84 9.02 -3.50
CA ALA A 36 -1.86 9.83 -2.30
C ALA A 36 -1.36 9.01 -1.13
N PHE A 37 -0.47 9.58 -0.34
CA PHE A 37 0.04 8.90 0.85
C PHE A 37 -1.11 8.64 1.80
N LEU A 38 -1.19 7.41 2.29
CA LEU A 38 -2.27 7.02 3.18
C LEU A 38 -1.78 6.82 4.61
N THR A 39 -0.80 5.95 4.80
CA THR A 39 -0.34 5.64 6.14
C THR A 39 0.99 4.91 6.09
N ARG A 40 1.57 4.68 7.24
CA ARG A 40 2.76 3.87 7.38
C ARG A 40 2.43 2.63 8.20
N VAL A 41 3.08 1.53 7.86
CA VAL A 41 2.87 0.26 8.54
C VAL A 41 4.24 -0.29 8.93
N ALA A 42 4.39 -0.70 10.17
CA ALA A 42 5.63 -1.29 10.63
C ALA A 42 5.82 -2.65 9.96
N ASP A 43 7.09 -3.03 9.80
CA ASP A 43 7.40 -4.30 9.12
C ASP A 43 6.76 -5.48 9.81
N ASP A 44 6.66 -5.42 11.13
CA ASP A 44 6.07 -6.51 11.89
C ASP A 44 4.80 -6.08 12.59
N GLY A 45 4.20 -4.98 12.19
CA GLY A 45 3.00 -4.50 12.82
C GLY A 45 1.76 -5.09 12.19
N GLU A 46 0.63 -4.87 12.84
CA GLU A 46 -0.64 -5.31 12.31
C GLU A 46 -1.21 -4.23 11.41
N PRO A 47 -1.40 -4.52 10.13
CA PRO A 47 -1.91 -3.49 9.22
C PRO A 47 -3.39 -3.23 9.49
N ARG A 48 -3.80 -2.02 9.21
CA ARG A 48 -5.20 -1.65 9.34
C ARG A 48 -5.99 -1.94 8.09
N ILE A 49 -5.31 -2.34 7.03
CA ILE A 49 -5.97 -2.71 5.78
C ILE A 49 -5.52 -4.12 5.44
N ALA A 50 -6.19 -4.75 4.52
CA ALA A 50 -5.85 -6.10 4.09
C ALA A 50 -4.51 -6.05 3.37
N PHE A 51 -3.45 -6.25 4.10
CA PHE A 51 -2.10 -6.10 3.61
C PHE A 51 -1.28 -7.24 4.20
N ASP A 52 -0.66 -8.03 3.34
CA ASP A 52 0.14 -9.17 3.75
C ASP A 52 1.60 -8.71 3.83
N PRO A 53 2.17 -8.54 5.03
CA PRO A 53 3.54 -8.04 5.14
C PRO A 53 4.57 -8.98 4.53
N GLU A 54 4.32 -10.28 4.57
CA GLU A 54 5.28 -11.24 4.01
C GLU A 54 5.32 -11.14 2.50
N GLU A 55 4.17 -11.07 1.88
CA GLU A 55 4.12 -10.93 0.43
C GLU A 55 4.65 -9.56 0.03
N ALA A 56 4.36 -8.55 0.82
CA ALA A 56 4.86 -7.21 0.53
C ALA A 56 6.37 -7.17 0.54
N LYS A 57 7.00 -7.80 1.53
CA LYS A 57 8.46 -7.83 1.59
C LYS A 57 9.04 -8.49 0.36
N SER A 58 8.47 -9.61 -0.05
CA SER A 58 8.96 -10.35 -1.18
C SER A 58 8.81 -9.55 -2.48
N ARG A 59 7.64 -8.94 -2.68
CA ARG A 59 7.39 -8.19 -3.90
C ARG A 59 8.20 -6.92 -3.95
N ILE A 60 8.33 -6.23 -2.82
CA ILE A 60 9.09 -5.00 -2.78
C ILE A 60 10.55 -5.27 -3.02
N GLU A 61 11.07 -6.36 -2.48
CA GLU A 61 12.46 -6.70 -2.69
C GLU A 61 12.72 -6.97 -4.17
N ARG A 62 11.79 -7.64 -4.83
CA ARG A 62 11.95 -7.99 -6.23
C ARG A 62 11.70 -6.80 -7.15
N ASP A 63 10.60 -6.06 -6.93
CA ASP A 63 10.13 -5.05 -7.86
C ASP A 63 10.25 -3.62 -7.36
N GLY A 64 10.51 -3.41 -6.09
CA GLY A 64 10.55 -2.07 -5.51
C GLY A 64 9.21 -1.60 -5.00
N PHE A 65 8.15 -2.34 -5.21
CA PHE A 65 6.83 -1.96 -4.75
C PHE A 65 5.94 -3.19 -4.69
N TYR A 66 4.80 -3.03 -4.02
CA TYR A 66 3.80 -4.08 -3.93
C TYR A 66 2.44 -3.43 -4.18
N ALA A 67 1.83 -3.74 -5.31
CA ALA A 67 0.51 -3.21 -5.64
C ALA A 67 -0.54 -4.23 -5.23
N PHE A 68 -1.58 -3.77 -4.55
CA PHE A 68 -2.63 -4.68 -4.08
C PHE A 68 -3.98 -3.99 -4.11
N THR A 69 -5.01 -4.80 -4.08
CA THR A 69 -6.38 -4.29 -4.13
C THR A 69 -7.09 -4.70 -2.85
N VAL A 70 -7.76 -3.75 -2.24
CA VAL A 70 -8.54 -4.01 -1.04
C VAL A 70 -10.01 -3.83 -1.37
N THR A 71 -10.78 -4.88 -1.16
CA THR A 71 -12.22 -4.80 -1.34
C THR A 71 -12.82 -4.69 0.04
N ILE A 72 -13.33 -3.52 0.34
CA ILE A 72 -13.92 -3.30 1.64
C ILE A 72 -15.39 -3.54 1.51
N GLU A 73 -15.86 -4.51 2.27
CA GLU A 73 -17.25 -4.80 2.25
C GLU A 73 -17.88 -3.98 3.30
N ILE A 74 -18.71 -3.10 2.93
CA ILE A 74 -19.32 -2.25 3.91
C ILE A 74 -20.67 -2.73 4.21
N ARG A 75 -20.77 -3.94 4.65
CA ARG A 75 -22.01 -4.46 4.96
C ARG A 75 -22.43 -4.16 6.29
N GLU A 76 -21.54 -3.77 7.09
CA GLU A 76 -21.86 -3.54 8.43
C GLU A 76 -22.86 -2.52 8.54
N HIS A 77 -22.84 -1.57 7.67
CA HIS A 77 -23.80 -0.61 7.88
C HIS A 77 -25.04 -1.02 7.31
N ALA A 78 -24.96 -2.03 6.61
CA ALA A 78 -26.19 -2.47 6.14
C ALA A 78 -27.00 -2.91 7.22
N GLU A 79 -26.41 -3.14 8.18
CA GLU A 79 -27.09 -3.53 9.16
C GLU A 79 -27.66 -2.67 9.73
N GLY A 80 -27.08 -1.97 9.41
CA GLY A 80 -27.87 -1.09 10.01
C GLY A 80 -28.60 -0.99 9.71
#